data_e5fcc461a39b54943653e4c234122f33
#
_entry.id   e5fcc461a39b54943653e4c234122f33
#
_cell.length_a   1.000
_cell.length_b   1.000
_cell.length_c   1.000
_cell.angle_alpha   90.00
_cell.angle_beta   90.00
_cell.angle_gamma   90.00
#
_symmetry.space_group_name_H-M   'P 1'
#
loop_
_entity.id
_entity.type
_entity.pdbx_description
1 polymer ?
#
loop_
_entity_poly.entity_id
_entity_poly.type
_entity_poly.pdbx_seq_one_letter_code
_entity_poly.pdbx_strand_id
1 'polypeptide(L)'
;MKKISSNILKMAVVAIALTATPAVYGMDKNLEAPVGGPVDLTYAAEKALPAVVHIKYVQNSKITTVEVEDPFSDFFSDPFGFFGNPGGGEKRKQKVQTPKREASGSGVIISSDGYIVTNNHVVEGADELTVTLNDNREFNARIIGTDKTTDLALIKVDGKNLPTLPIGDSEKLKVGEWVIAVGNPFNLNSTVTAGIVSAKARSLYANGVESFIQTDAAINAGNSGGALVNTQGELVGINAMLYSQTGSYSGYGFAIPTTIMNKVVDDLKKYGTVQRAVLSIMGMDVHNYLDQQKAKGNEVDLGAIDGIYVDKVEDGGAAAEAGIVKGDVIVGIDGKKITKMAELNEFLASKRPGDKVRISFLHEKAKKEKTVTLKNTQGSTEVVKSADLDVLGANFKEISDAQKKDLEISYGLEIIKVNDGVMKKAGLTKGFIIQKVNEEPVKTLDDLQNIVKEASTSKDPVLYIQGIYPTGKKKYFAVDLNEK
;
A
#
# COMPACT_ATOMS: atom_id res chain seq x y z
N MET A 1 -85.63 9.24 54.07
CA MET A 1 -85.18 10.34 54.98
C MET A 1 -83.71 10.21 55.25
N LYS A 2 -83.09 11.30 55.34
CA LYS A 2 -81.71 11.65 55.68
C LYS A 2 -80.67 11.73 54.51
N LYS A 3 -80.37 12.96 54.20
CA LYS A 3 -79.28 13.48 53.36
C LYS A 3 -77.90 13.06 53.92
N ILE A 4 -77.03 12.63 53.10
CA ILE A 4 -75.64 12.54 53.44
C ILE A 4 -74.86 13.56 52.53
N SER A 5 -74.22 14.49 53.22
CA SER A 5 -73.47 15.58 52.69
C SER A 5 -72.18 15.08 51.98
N SER A 6 -71.98 15.59 50.80
CA SER A 6 -70.77 15.39 49.98
C SER A 6 -69.68 16.34 50.45
N ASN A 7 -68.61 15.82 51.05
CA ASN A 7 -67.38 16.56 51.25
C ASN A 7 -66.46 16.33 50.07
N ILE A 8 -66.32 17.35 49.23
CA ILE A 8 -65.34 17.36 48.13
C ILE A 8 -63.98 17.70 48.70
N LEU A 9 -63.12 16.67 48.71
CA LEU A 9 -61.71 16.83 49.05
C LEU A 9 -61.02 17.41 47.81
N LYS A 10 -60.58 18.68 47.85
CA LYS A 10 -59.75 19.31 46.86
C LYS A 10 -58.30 18.79 46.98
N MET A 11 -57.91 17.86 46.13
CA MET A 11 -56.52 17.51 45.89
C MET A 11 -55.92 18.55 44.96
N ALA A 12 -55.00 19.37 45.46
CA ALA A 12 -54.15 20.24 44.67
C ALA A 12 -53.07 19.38 43.99
N VAL A 13 -53.21 19.16 42.67
CA VAL A 13 -52.14 18.59 41.85
C VAL A 13 -51.17 19.71 41.56
N VAL A 14 -50.00 19.66 42.24
CA VAL A 14 -48.83 20.46 41.85
C VAL A 14 -48.19 19.83 40.62
N ALA A 15 -48.46 20.36 39.43
CA ALA A 15 -47.76 19.99 38.23
C ALA A 15 -46.37 20.63 38.21
N ILE A 16 -45.36 19.83 38.59
CA ILE A 16 -43.92 20.18 38.35
C ILE A 16 -43.73 20.01 36.81
N ALA A 17 -43.73 21.11 36.09
CA ALA A 17 -43.27 21.15 34.72
C ALA A 17 -41.74 20.99 34.70
N LEU A 18 -41.22 19.75 34.55
CA LEU A 18 -39.84 19.54 34.09
C LEU A 18 -39.72 20.08 32.66
N THR A 19 -39.21 21.27 32.50
CA THR A 19 -38.69 21.72 31.20
C THR A 19 -37.39 20.99 30.88
N ALA A 20 -37.50 19.76 30.37
CA ALA A 20 -36.41 19.14 29.66
C ALA A 20 -36.24 19.89 28.35
N THR A 21 -35.28 20.81 28.29
CA THR A 21 -34.80 21.33 27.03
C THR A 21 -34.15 20.16 26.27
N PRO A 22 -34.67 19.75 25.11
CA PRO A 22 -33.94 18.80 24.30
C PRO A 22 -32.65 19.48 23.91
N ALA A 23 -31.50 18.87 24.25
CA ALA A 23 -30.22 19.21 23.65
C ALA A 23 -30.38 18.93 22.16
N VAL A 24 -30.69 19.99 21.40
CA VAL A 24 -30.66 19.94 19.93
C VAL A 24 -29.17 19.81 19.60
N TYR A 25 -28.69 18.59 19.40
CA TYR A 25 -27.50 18.34 18.64
C TYR A 25 -27.65 19.12 17.37
N GLY A 26 -26.72 20.04 17.12
CA GLY A 26 -26.74 20.92 15.96
C GLY A 26 -26.78 20.13 14.67
N MET A 27 -27.96 19.80 14.21
CA MET A 27 -28.21 19.47 12.83
C MET A 27 -27.99 20.78 12.06
N ASP A 28 -27.02 20.76 11.18
CA ASP A 28 -26.76 21.82 10.23
C ASP A 28 -28.07 22.08 9.48
N LYS A 29 -28.72 23.21 9.76
CA LYS A 29 -30.07 23.54 9.27
C LYS A 29 -30.15 23.79 7.75
N ASN A 30 -29.04 23.53 7.03
CA ASN A 30 -28.90 23.79 5.59
C ASN A 30 -28.73 22.52 4.74
N LEU A 31 -29.04 21.34 5.28
CA LEU A 31 -29.22 20.15 4.43
C LEU A 31 -30.62 20.22 3.79
N GLU A 32 -30.79 21.10 2.80
CA GLU A 32 -31.88 20.96 1.86
C GLU A 32 -31.68 19.70 1.07
N ALA A 33 -32.62 18.74 1.15
CA ALA A 33 -32.61 17.57 0.29
C ALA A 33 -32.59 18.06 -1.17
N PRO A 34 -31.56 17.67 -1.96
CA PRO A 34 -31.56 18.08 -3.36
C PRO A 34 -32.83 17.54 -4.03
N VAL A 35 -33.60 18.42 -4.66
CA VAL A 35 -34.72 18.02 -5.54
C VAL A 35 -34.07 17.40 -6.77
N GLY A 36 -33.62 16.13 -6.67
CA GLY A 36 -32.92 15.44 -7.72
C GLY A 36 -33.87 14.65 -8.59
N GLY A 37 -33.78 14.85 -9.89
CA GLY A 37 -34.26 13.92 -10.89
C GLY A 37 -33.46 12.56 -10.81
N PRO A 38 -33.84 11.56 -11.60
CA PRO A 38 -33.08 10.30 -11.68
C PRO A 38 -31.63 10.59 -12.05
N VAL A 39 -30.69 9.91 -11.38
CA VAL A 39 -29.25 10.09 -11.66
C VAL A 39 -28.93 9.48 -13.03
N ASP A 40 -28.46 10.31 -13.94
CA ASP A 40 -27.96 9.85 -15.24
C ASP A 40 -26.44 9.63 -15.14
N LEU A 41 -26.01 8.37 -15.28
CA LEU A 41 -24.61 7.95 -15.23
C LEU A 41 -24.02 7.77 -16.63
N THR A 42 -24.80 7.99 -17.68
CA THR A 42 -24.38 7.78 -19.10
C THR A 42 -23.18 8.65 -19.43
N TYR A 43 -23.21 9.93 -19.04
CA TYR A 43 -22.09 10.84 -19.28
C TYR A 43 -20.77 10.35 -18.63
N ALA A 44 -20.83 9.89 -17.38
CA ALA A 44 -19.65 9.37 -16.70
C ALA A 44 -19.11 8.11 -17.36
N ALA A 45 -20.01 7.20 -17.81
CA ALA A 45 -19.64 6.00 -18.53
C ALA A 45 -19.01 6.31 -19.90
N GLU A 46 -19.61 7.20 -20.70
CA GLU A 46 -19.06 7.60 -22.00
C GLU A 46 -17.66 8.22 -21.90
N LYS A 47 -17.39 8.97 -20.82
CA LYS A 47 -16.07 9.53 -20.56
C LYS A 47 -15.06 8.48 -20.12
N ALA A 48 -15.48 7.49 -19.32
CA ALA A 48 -14.58 6.51 -18.71
C ALA A 48 -14.20 5.37 -19.69
N LEU A 49 -15.17 4.89 -20.46
CA LEU A 49 -14.99 3.72 -21.31
C LEU A 49 -13.77 3.78 -22.25
N PRO A 50 -13.49 4.90 -22.96
CA PRO A 50 -12.34 4.99 -23.86
C PRO A 50 -10.98 4.93 -23.13
N ALA A 51 -10.93 5.37 -21.87
CA ALA A 51 -9.69 5.47 -21.10
C ALA A 51 -9.39 4.22 -20.26
N VAL A 52 -10.34 3.27 -20.17
CA VAL A 52 -10.13 2.00 -19.46
C VAL A 52 -9.73 0.91 -20.43
N VAL A 53 -8.61 0.25 -20.12
CA VAL A 53 -7.97 -0.74 -21.00
C VAL A 53 -7.99 -2.12 -20.41
N HIS A 54 -7.90 -3.12 -21.27
CA HIS A 54 -7.61 -4.50 -20.91
C HIS A 54 -6.09 -4.69 -20.79
N ILE A 55 -5.64 -5.37 -19.74
CA ILE A 55 -4.25 -5.77 -19.56
C ILE A 55 -4.20 -7.29 -19.52
N LYS A 56 -3.47 -7.87 -20.45
CA LYS A 56 -3.11 -9.29 -20.45
C LYS A 56 -1.66 -9.42 -20.03
N TYR A 57 -1.39 -10.25 -19.03
CA TYR A 57 -0.04 -10.63 -18.69
C TYR A 57 0.22 -12.10 -18.96
N VAL A 58 1.46 -12.39 -19.34
CA VAL A 58 1.94 -13.74 -19.57
C VAL A 58 3.17 -13.97 -18.70
N GLN A 59 3.14 -15.05 -17.93
CA GLN A 59 4.29 -15.57 -17.22
C GLN A 59 4.72 -16.87 -17.90
N ASN A 60 5.91 -16.88 -18.48
CA ASN A 60 6.44 -18.02 -19.20
C ASN A 60 6.80 -19.17 -18.24
N SER A 61 6.77 -20.39 -18.77
CA SER A 61 7.20 -21.58 -18.03
C SER A 61 8.67 -21.44 -17.63
N LYS A 62 8.97 -21.61 -16.32
CA LYS A 62 10.33 -21.55 -15.78
C LYS A 62 10.70 -22.91 -15.18
N ILE A 63 11.93 -23.36 -15.40
CA ILE A 63 12.44 -24.54 -14.75
C ILE A 63 13.15 -24.07 -13.48
N THR A 64 12.53 -24.32 -12.33
CA THR A 64 13.11 -24.00 -11.03
C THR A 64 13.63 -25.28 -10.38
N THR A 65 14.85 -25.26 -9.87
CA THR A 65 15.39 -26.37 -9.09
C THR A 65 14.96 -26.18 -7.63
N VAL A 66 14.07 -27.03 -7.16
CA VAL A 66 13.61 -27.04 -5.75
C VAL A 66 14.36 -28.13 -5.03
N GLU A 67 14.94 -27.81 -3.87
CA GLU A 67 15.47 -28.82 -2.95
C GLU A 67 14.28 -29.44 -2.21
N VAL A 68 13.97 -30.68 -2.53
CA VAL A 68 12.93 -31.45 -1.84
C VAL A 68 13.61 -32.37 -0.84
N GLU A 69 13.23 -32.24 0.41
CA GLU A 69 13.58 -33.26 1.42
C GLU A 69 12.77 -34.51 1.07
N ASP A 70 13.48 -35.62 0.84
CA ASP A 70 12.82 -36.90 0.57
C ASP A 70 12.26 -37.46 1.90
N PRO A 71 10.92 -37.47 2.08
CA PRO A 71 10.30 -37.92 3.33
C PRO A 71 10.59 -39.42 3.64
N PHE A 72 11.13 -40.15 2.66
CA PHE A 72 11.43 -41.56 2.79
C PHE A 72 12.93 -41.85 2.95
N SER A 73 13.82 -40.84 2.85
CA SER A 73 15.27 -41.06 2.99
C SER A 73 15.64 -41.58 4.38
N ASP A 74 14.95 -41.08 5.41
CA ASP A 74 15.17 -41.50 6.80
C ASP A 74 14.69 -42.95 7.06
N PHE A 75 13.67 -43.39 6.31
CA PHE A 75 13.13 -44.75 6.45
C PHE A 75 14.02 -45.83 5.79
N PHE A 76 14.75 -45.48 4.73
CA PHE A 76 15.64 -46.40 4.04
C PHE A 76 17.10 -46.35 4.51
N SER A 77 17.53 -45.29 5.19
CA SER A 77 18.91 -45.15 5.68
C SER A 77 19.18 -45.85 7.02
N ASP A 78 18.17 -46.02 7.88
CA ASP A 78 18.29 -46.80 9.12
C ASP A 78 16.94 -47.45 9.50
N PRO A 79 16.64 -48.67 8.95
CA PRO A 79 15.40 -49.38 9.24
C PRO A 79 15.28 -49.87 10.69
N PHE A 80 16.34 -49.79 11.50
CA PHE A 80 16.40 -50.33 12.86
C PHE A 80 16.78 -49.31 13.94
N GLY A 81 17.08 -48.05 13.60
CA GLY A 81 17.33 -46.97 14.58
C GLY A 81 18.49 -47.19 15.55
N PHE A 82 19.49 -48.00 15.19
CA PHE A 82 20.51 -48.46 16.13
C PHE A 82 21.84 -47.68 16.10
N PHE A 83 22.05 -46.85 15.07
CA PHE A 83 23.21 -45.97 14.98
C PHE A 83 22.75 -44.52 14.89
N GLY A 84 22.62 -43.89 16.04
CA GLY A 84 22.28 -42.49 16.16
C GLY A 84 23.29 -41.58 15.47
N ASN A 85 22.97 -41.12 14.26
CA ASN A 85 23.59 -39.98 13.62
C ASN A 85 22.50 -38.93 13.35
N PRO A 86 22.40 -37.86 14.13
CA PRO A 86 21.43 -36.82 13.88
C PRO A 86 22.00 -35.89 12.82
N GLY A 87 21.55 -36.05 11.58
CA GLY A 87 21.81 -35.01 10.62
C GLY A 87 22.17 -35.48 9.23
N GLY A 88 21.28 -35.23 8.30
CA GLY A 88 21.61 -35.18 6.90
C GLY A 88 20.77 -36.03 5.96
N GLY A 89 19.47 -35.81 5.92
CA GLY A 89 18.69 -36.23 4.75
C GLY A 89 19.30 -35.61 3.49
N GLU A 90 19.70 -36.45 2.52
CA GLU A 90 20.21 -35.96 1.24
C GLU A 90 19.12 -35.15 0.55
N LYS A 91 19.33 -33.85 0.47
CA LYS A 91 18.47 -32.95 -0.29
C LYS A 91 18.61 -33.26 -1.79
N ARG A 92 17.60 -33.85 -2.38
CA ARG A 92 17.56 -34.07 -3.83
C ARG A 92 17.09 -32.81 -4.54
N LYS A 93 17.90 -32.33 -5.47
CA LYS A 93 17.51 -31.23 -6.37
C LYS A 93 16.57 -31.79 -7.42
N GLN A 94 15.30 -31.41 -7.33
CA GLN A 94 14.30 -31.76 -8.34
C GLN A 94 14.00 -30.52 -9.21
N LYS A 95 14.14 -30.69 -10.51
CA LYS A 95 13.71 -29.64 -11.46
C LYS A 95 12.19 -29.67 -11.57
N VAL A 96 11.56 -28.64 -11.09
CA VAL A 96 10.11 -28.43 -11.21
C VAL A 96 9.87 -27.37 -12.29
N GLN A 97 9.13 -27.75 -13.30
CA GLN A 97 8.70 -26.81 -14.35
C GLN A 97 7.41 -26.14 -13.90
N THR A 98 7.45 -24.82 -13.69
CA THR A 98 6.22 -24.03 -13.47
C THR A 98 5.47 -23.91 -14.80
N PRO A 99 4.16 -24.15 -14.84
CA PRO A 99 3.40 -24.00 -16.07
C PRO A 99 3.34 -22.52 -16.52
N LYS A 100 3.19 -22.30 -17.81
CA LYS A 100 2.85 -20.96 -18.32
C LYS A 100 1.55 -20.50 -17.69
N ARG A 101 1.53 -19.26 -17.19
CA ARG A 101 0.33 -18.62 -16.61
C ARG A 101 -0.05 -17.42 -17.45
N GLU A 102 -1.35 -17.29 -17.71
CA GLU A 102 -1.92 -16.10 -18.31
C GLU A 102 -3.00 -15.57 -17.35
N ALA A 103 -3.00 -14.28 -17.12
CA ALA A 103 -4.08 -13.63 -16.39
C ALA A 103 -4.35 -12.26 -17.01
N SER A 104 -5.43 -11.65 -16.56
CA SER A 104 -5.87 -10.37 -17.10
C SER A 104 -6.47 -9.50 -16.00
N GLY A 105 -6.43 -8.21 -16.26
CA GLY A 105 -7.04 -7.18 -15.43
C GLY A 105 -7.33 -5.96 -16.27
N SER A 106 -7.58 -4.86 -15.61
CA SER A 106 -7.86 -3.57 -16.25
C SER A 106 -6.77 -2.55 -15.91
N GLY A 107 -6.75 -1.46 -16.67
CA GLY A 107 -5.92 -0.29 -16.39
C GLY A 107 -6.61 0.98 -16.79
N VAL A 108 -6.10 2.11 -16.31
CA VAL A 108 -6.60 3.45 -16.62
C VAL A 108 -5.51 4.27 -17.28
N ILE A 109 -5.76 4.77 -18.49
CA ILE A 109 -4.85 5.69 -19.18
C ILE A 109 -4.93 7.05 -18.50
N ILE A 110 -3.82 7.49 -17.92
CA ILE A 110 -3.73 8.76 -17.19
C ILE A 110 -2.99 9.86 -17.95
N SER A 111 -2.39 9.52 -19.09
CA SER A 111 -1.73 10.51 -19.95
C SER A 111 -1.78 10.10 -21.41
N SER A 112 -1.90 11.08 -22.30
CA SER A 112 -2.07 10.87 -23.74
C SER A 112 -0.84 10.28 -24.45
N ASP A 113 0.31 10.27 -23.78
CA ASP A 113 1.54 9.64 -24.24
C ASP A 113 1.68 8.17 -23.80
N GLY A 114 0.69 7.63 -23.04
CA GLY A 114 0.55 6.19 -22.77
C GLY A 114 0.98 5.71 -21.40
N TYR A 115 0.99 6.57 -20.36
CA TYR A 115 1.07 6.08 -18.99
C TYR A 115 -0.29 5.53 -18.55
N ILE A 116 -0.26 4.34 -17.94
CA ILE A 116 -1.43 3.60 -17.49
C ILE A 116 -1.19 3.19 -16.04
N VAL A 117 -2.18 3.43 -15.19
CA VAL A 117 -2.21 2.94 -13.81
C VAL A 117 -3.03 1.66 -13.74
N THR A 118 -2.56 0.69 -12.99
CA THR A 118 -3.25 -0.56 -12.68
C THR A 118 -2.88 -1.03 -11.27
N ASN A 119 -3.36 -2.19 -10.84
CA ASN A 119 -2.90 -2.81 -9.61
C ASN A 119 -1.57 -3.55 -9.79
N ASN A 120 -0.77 -3.62 -8.71
CA ASN A 120 0.45 -4.39 -8.70
C ASN A 120 0.19 -5.88 -8.97
N HIS A 121 -0.83 -6.47 -8.31
CA HIS A 121 -1.16 -7.88 -8.50
C HIS A 121 -1.58 -8.25 -9.94
N VAL A 122 -2.00 -7.26 -10.76
CA VAL A 122 -2.34 -7.48 -12.19
C VAL A 122 -1.08 -7.67 -13.04
N VAL A 123 0.05 -7.10 -12.66
CA VAL A 123 1.29 -7.11 -13.47
C VAL A 123 2.46 -7.83 -12.78
N GLU A 124 2.29 -8.26 -11.54
CA GLU A 124 3.36 -8.89 -10.75
C GLU A 124 3.82 -10.20 -11.38
N GLY A 125 5.13 -10.29 -11.65
CA GLY A 125 5.74 -11.49 -12.23
C GLY A 125 5.48 -11.67 -13.72
N ALA A 126 4.95 -10.66 -14.44
CA ALA A 126 4.77 -10.70 -15.88
C ALA A 126 6.12 -10.72 -16.62
N ASP A 127 6.28 -11.67 -17.53
CA ASP A 127 7.38 -11.66 -18.49
C ASP A 127 6.99 -10.85 -19.76
N GLU A 128 5.68 -10.83 -20.09
CA GLU A 128 5.13 -10.06 -21.20
C GLU A 128 3.81 -9.39 -20.78
N LEU A 129 3.63 -8.14 -21.19
CA LEU A 129 2.42 -7.36 -20.96
C LEU A 129 1.88 -6.85 -22.30
N THR A 130 0.60 -7.12 -22.54
CA THR A 130 -0.15 -6.56 -23.67
C THR A 130 -1.32 -5.74 -23.15
N VAL A 131 -1.48 -4.54 -23.69
CA VAL A 131 -2.58 -3.63 -23.39
C VAL A 131 -3.45 -3.52 -24.63
N THR A 132 -4.75 -3.81 -24.48
CA THR A 132 -5.74 -3.63 -25.52
C THR A 132 -6.69 -2.49 -25.15
N LEU A 133 -6.81 -1.51 -26.02
CA LEU A 133 -7.68 -0.33 -25.85
C LEU A 133 -9.14 -0.69 -26.17
N ASN A 134 -10.06 0.16 -25.78
CA ASN A 134 -11.49 -0.01 -26.08
C ASN A 134 -11.81 -0.03 -27.59
N ASP A 135 -10.93 0.55 -28.41
CA ASP A 135 -11.03 0.52 -29.89
C ASP A 135 -10.27 -0.65 -30.53
N ASN A 136 -9.87 -1.66 -29.76
CA ASN A 136 -9.14 -2.88 -30.14
C ASN A 136 -7.69 -2.65 -30.63
N ARG A 137 -7.11 -1.46 -30.47
CA ARG A 137 -5.68 -1.30 -30.69
C ARG A 137 -4.90 -2.00 -29.59
N GLU A 138 -3.86 -2.74 -29.99
CA GLU A 138 -3.00 -3.46 -29.05
C GLU A 138 -1.60 -2.82 -28.98
N PHE A 139 -1.03 -2.82 -27.77
CA PHE A 139 0.30 -2.31 -27.52
C PHE A 139 1.04 -3.24 -26.55
N ASN A 140 2.32 -3.43 -26.79
CA ASN A 140 3.21 -3.98 -25.78
C ASN A 140 3.44 -2.93 -24.69
N ALA A 141 3.39 -3.34 -23.45
CA ALA A 141 3.61 -2.46 -22.32
C ALA A 141 4.87 -2.85 -21.57
N ARG A 142 5.50 -1.84 -20.96
CA ARG A 142 6.61 -2.04 -20.00
C ARG A 142 6.22 -1.51 -18.64
N ILE A 143 6.70 -2.17 -17.60
CA ILE A 143 6.51 -1.73 -16.22
C ILE A 143 7.47 -0.55 -15.97
N ILE A 144 6.95 0.58 -15.48
CA ILE A 144 7.74 1.73 -15.04
C ILE A 144 8.11 1.55 -13.57
N GLY A 145 7.20 1.02 -12.78
CA GLY A 145 7.42 0.67 -11.39
C GLY A 145 6.15 0.14 -10.76
N THR A 146 6.35 -0.56 -9.65
CA THR A 146 5.28 -1.19 -8.87
C THR A 146 5.38 -0.84 -7.40
N ASP A 147 4.26 -0.90 -6.71
CA ASP A 147 4.18 -0.72 -5.28
C ASP A 147 3.24 -1.73 -4.63
N LYS A 148 3.82 -2.78 -4.06
CA LYS A 148 3.07 -3.85 -3.38
C LYS A 148 2.28 -3.35 -2.18
N THR A 149 2.76 -2.30 -1.50
CA THR A 149 2.15 -1.80 -0.26
C THR A 149 0.82 -1.11 -0.52
N THR A 150 0.68 -0.39 -1.62
CA THR A 150 -0.58 0.24 -2.04
C THR A 150 -1.30 -0.56 -3.11
N ASP A 151 -0.71 -1.67 -3.58
CA ASP A 151 -1.20 -2.48 -4.70
C ASP A 151 -1.40 -1.66 -5.98
N LEU A 152 -0.48 -0.75 -6.28
CA LEU A 152 -0.46 0.07 -7.50
C LEU A 152 0.73 -0.28 -8.40
N ALA A 153 0.51 -0.18 -9.70
CA ALA A 153 1.56 -0.25 -10.71
C ALA A 153 1.38 0.84 -11.76
N LEU A 154 2.50 1.33 -12.27
CA LEU A 154 2.56 2.23 -13.41
C LEU A 154 3.21 1.51 -14.57
N ILE A 155 2.50 1.41 -15.69
CA ILE A 155 2.99 0.83 -16.93
C ILE A 155 2.97 1.85 -18.06
N LYS A 156 3.71 1.60 -19.11
CA LYS A 156 3.83 2.52 -20.27
C LYS A 156 3.69 1.76 -21.58
N VAL A 157 2.86 2.30 -22.46
CA VAL A 157 2.76 1.88 -23.87
C VAL A 157 3.30 2.98 -24.77
N ASP A 158 3.79 2.60 -25.95
CA ASP A 158 4.27 3.56 -26.94
C ASP A 158 3.09 3.99 -27.85
N GLY A 159 2.23 4.83 -27.30
CA GLY A 159 1.05 5.40 -27.95
C GLY A 159 1.09 6.94 -27.95
N LYS A 160 0.34 7.54 -28.87
CA LYS A 160 0.17 8.99 -28.97
C LYS A 160 -1.32 9.33 -29.04
N ASN A 161 -1.69 10.48 -28.47
CA ASN A 161 -3.07 10.97 -28.46
C ASN A 161 -4.07 9.92 -27.90
N LEU A 162 -3.66 9.20 -26.86
CA LEU A 162 -4.52 8.22 -26.22
C LEU A 162 -5.60 8.91 -25.39
N PRO A 163 -6.82 8.34 -25.32
CA PRO A 163 -7.88 8.88 -24.46
C PRO A 163 -7.50 8.78 -23.00
N THR A 164 -7.80 9.81 -22.22
CA THR A 164 -7.47 9.88 -20.79
C THR A 164 -8.68 10.25 -19.97
N LEU A 165 -8.70 9.84 -18.69
CA LEU A 165 -9.67 10.34 -17.72
C LEU A 165 -9.11 11.56 -16.98
N PRO A 166 -9.93 12.59 -16.75
CA PRO A 166 -9.61 13.63 -15.78
C PRO A 166 -9.46 13.00 -14.39
N ILE A 167 -8.43 13.41 -13.65
CA ILE A 167 -8.21 12.93 -12.28
C ILE A 167 -8.94 13.86 -11.32
N GLY A 168 -9.94 13.33 -10.62
CA GLY A 168 -10.69 14.01 -9.57
C GLY A 168 -10.00 13.90 -8.21
N ASP A 169 -10.49 14.70 -7.27
CA ASP A 169 -10.01 14.75 -5.89
C ASP A 169 -10.82 13.81 -4.98
N SER A 170 -10.28 12.66 -4.64
CA SER A 170 -10.94 11.67 -3.78
C SER A 170 -11.18 12.17 -2.34
N GLU A 171 -10.48 13.22 -1.88
CA GLU A 171 -10.74 13.81 -0.56
C GLU A 171 -12.10 14.51 -0.52
N LYS A 172 -12.54 15.08 -1.64
CA LYS A 172 -13.83 15.78 -1.75
C LYS A 172 -15.03 14.85 -1.85
N LEU A 173 -14.80 13.55 -2.17
CA LEU A 173 -15.86 12.55 -2.24
C LEU A 173 -16.56 12.41 -0.89
N LYS A 174 -17.89 12.31 -0.92
CA LYS A 174 -18.73 12.13 0.26
C LYS A 174 -19.40 10.77 0.24
N VAL A 175 -19.59 10.17 1.41
CA VAL A 175 -20.43 8.98 1.58
C VAL A 175 -21.84 9.27 1.05
N GLY A 176 -22.37 8.35 0.24
CA GLY A 176 -23.66 8.51 -0.43
C GLY A 176 -23.59 9.09 -1.86
N GLU A 177 -22.44 9.62 -2.30
CA GLU A 177 -22.28 10.05 -3.69
C GLU A 177 -22.25 8.88 -4.66
N TRP A 178 -22.90 9.03 -5.82
CA TRP A 178 -22.88 8.04 -6.88
C TRP A 178 -21.52 7.90 -7.52
N VAL A 179 -21.12 6.66 -7.76
CA VAL A 179 -19.91 6.30 -8.49
C VAL A 179 -20.19 5.15 -9.46
N ILE A 180 -19.37 5.04 -10.49
CA ILE A 180 -19.34 3.90 -11.38
C ILE A 180 -17.98 3.22 -11.31
N ALA A 181 -17.97 1.89 -11.30
CA ALA A 181 -16.77 1.09 -11.46
C ALA A 181 -16.69 0.57 -12.91
N VAL A 182 -15.59 0.90 -13.58
CA VAL A 182 -15.36 0.56 -14.99
C VAL A 182 -14.15 -0.35 -15.10
N GLY A 183 -14.29 -1.44 -15.85
CA GLY A 183 -13.22 -2.37 -16.14
C GLY A 183 -13.38 -2.99 -17.52
N ASN A 184 -12.33 -3.66 -18.00
CA ASN A 184 -12.34 -4.40 -19.29
C ASN A 184 -11.80 -5.83 -19.08
N PRO A 185 -12.60 -6.72 -18.46
CA PRO A 185 -12.12 -7.99 -17.91
C PRO A 185 -11.66 -9.01 -18.97
N PHE A 186 -12.27 -9.06 -20.14
CA PHE A 186 -12.08 -10.17 -21.08
C PHE A 186 -11.79 -9.73 -22.51
N ASN A 187 -11.44 -8.45 -22.71
CA ASN A 187 -11.28 -7.87 -24.06
C ASN A 187 -12.53 -8.04 -24.96
N LEU A 188 -13.68 -8.27 -24.36
CA LEU A 188 -14.94 -8.48 -25.08
C LEU A 188 -15.76 -7.20 -25.18
N ASN A 189 -15.77 -6.42 -24.14
CA ASN A 189 -16.34 -5.07 -24.02
C ASN A 189 -16.09 -4.56 -22.60
N SER A 190 -15.88 -3.27 -22.43
CA SER A 190 -15.78 -2.67 -21.11
C SER A 190 -17.08 -2.84 -20.32
N THR A 191 -16.96 -3.17 -19.05
CA THR A 191 -18.08 -3.37 -18.14
C THR A 191 -18.18 -2.17 -17.19
N VAL A 192 -19.41 -1.67 -17.02
CA VAL A 192 -19.74 -0.59 -16.09
C VAL A 192 -20.69 -1.12 -15.04
N THR A 193 -20.38 -0.90 -13.77
CA THR A 193 -21.28 -1.13 -12.65
C THR A 193 -21.47 0.15 -11.88
N ALA A 194 -22.62 0.35 -11.24
CA ALA A 194 -22.96 1.57 -10.52
C ALA A 194 -23.26 1.26 -9.05
N GLY A 195 -22.95 2.22 -8.19
CA GLY A 195 -23.23 2.19 -6.78
C GLY A 195 -22.93 3.54 -6.14
N ILE A 196 -22.76 3.56 -4.83
CA ILE A 196 -22.43 4.76 -4.07
C ILE A 196 -21.11 4.60 -3.32
N VAL A 197 -20.55 5.69 -2.85
CA VAL A 197 -19.50 5.67 -1.84
C VAL A 197 -20.12 5.22 -0.53
N SER A 198 -19.86 3.97 -0.11
CA SER A 198 -20.41 3.38 1.12
C SER A 198 -19.63 3.82 2.35
N ALA A 199 -18.31 4.01 2.23
CA ALA A 199 -17.43 4.50 3.29
C ALA A 199 -16.11 5.02 2.70
N LYS A 200 -15.36 5.77 3.52
CA LYS A 200 -13.99 6.23 3.22
C LYS A 200 -13.02 5.78 4.31
N ALA A 201 -11.75 5.76 4.00
CA ALA A 201 -10.67 5.38 4.91
C ALA A 201 -10.94 4.01 5.57
N ARG A 202 -11.24 2.99 4.74
CA ARG A 202 -11.39 1.60 5.22
C ARG A 202 -10.07 0.88 5.19
N SER A 203 -9.74 0.21 6.31
CA SER A 203 -8.66 -0.78 6.37
C SER A 203 -9.26 -2.18 6.45
N LEU A 204 -8.65 -3.12 5.76
CA LEU A 204 -9.00 -4.54 5.79
C LEU A 204 -8.00 -5.34 6.62
N TYR A 205 -6.95 -4.67 7.14
CA TYR A 205 -5.84 -5.27 7.90
C TYR A 205 -5.13 -6.40 7.14
N ALA A 206 -5.20 -6.37 5.80
CA ALA A 206 -4.61 -7.40 4.98
C ALA A 206 -3.12 -7.17 4.75
N ASN A 207 -2.71 -5.97 4.36
CA ASN A 207 -1.29 -5.57 4.18
C ASN A 207 -1.16 -4.06 3.88
N GLY A 208 -0.11 -3.44 4.39
CA GLY A 208 0.40 -2.17 3.90
C GLY A 208 -0.39 -0.89 4.24
N VAL A 209 -0.38 0.05 3.32
CA VAL A 209 -1.07 1.33 3.46
C VAL A 209 -2.49 1.18 2.95
N GLU A 210 -3.41 0.92 3.86
CA GLU A 210 -4.82 0.73 3.55
C GLU A 210 -5.63 1.96 3.95
N SER A 211 -6.20 2.63 2.96
CA SER A 211 -7.24 3.64 3.12
C SER A 211 -8.14 3.60 1.89
N PHE A 212 -9.01 2.59 1.85
CA PHE A 212 -9.85 2.36 0.67
C PHE A 212 -11.11 3.22 0.69
N ILE A 213 -11.57 3.58 -0.52
CA ILE A 213 -12.95 3.95 -0.78
C ILE A 213 -13.74 2.64 -0.86
N GLN A 214 -14.74 2.48 0.00
CA GLN A 214 -15.69 1.36 -0.08
C GLN A 214 -16.88 1.77 -0.95
N THR A 215 -17.32 0.89 -1.83
CA THR A 215 -18.49 1.08 -2.69
C THR A 215 -19.31 -0.21 -2.82
N ASP A 216 -20.59 -0.07 -3.08
CA ASP A 216 -21.48 -1.17 -3.48
C ASP A 216 -21.62 -1.28 -5.01
N ALA A 217 -20.89 -0.47 -5.79
CA ALA A 217 -20.67 -0.76 -7.20
C ALA A 217 -19.96 -2.12 -7.32
N ALA A 218 -20.49 -3.03 -8.15
CA ALA A 218 -19.99 -4.39 -8.22
C ALA A 218 -18.56 -4.43 -8.77
N ILE A 219 -17.60 -4.84 -7.94
CA ILE A 219 -16.21 -5.12 -8.33
C ILE A 219 -16.05 -6.63 -8.37
N ASN A 220 -15.61 -7.16 -9.51
CA ASN A 220 -15.39 -8.58 -9.76
C ASN A 220 -14.00 -8.81 -10.36
N ALA A 221 -13.57 -10.06 -10.44
CA ALA A 221 -12.35 -10.42 -11.13
C ALA A 221 -12.37 -9.84 -12.57
N GLY A 222 -11.32 -9.05 -12.89
CA GLY A 222 -11.17 -8.34 -14.16
C GLY A 222 -11.45 -6.84 -14.11
N ASN A 223 -12.23 -6.31 -13.11
CA ASN A 223 -12.33 -4.87 -12.89
C ASN A 223 -11.12 -4.31 -12.14
N SER A 224 -10.32 -5.16 -11.48
CA SER A 224 -9.11 -4.77 -10.76
C SER A 224 -8.16 -3.99 -11.67
N GLY A 225 -7.66 -2.86 -11.19
CA GLY A 225 -6.86 -1.91 -11.95
C GLY A 225 -7.67 -0.94 -12.81
N GLY A 226 -8.98 -1.14 -12.96
CA GLY A 226 -9.89 -0.25 -13.65
C GLY A 226 -10.28 0.99 -12.82
N ALA A 227 -11.15 1.81 -13.38
CA ALA A 227 -11.51 3.12 -12.83
C ALA A 227 -12.71 3.05 -11.87
N LEU A 228 -12.63 3.74 -10.74
CA LEU A 228 -13.79 4.25 -10.00
C LEU A 228 -13.96 5.72 -10.37
N VAL A 229 -15.15 6.09 -10.87
CA VAL A 229 -15.42 7.40 -11.50
C VAL A 229 -16.64 8.02 -10.84
N ASN A 230 -16.59 9.34 -10.60
CA ASN A 230 -17.74 10.11 -10.09
C ASN A 230 -18.72 10.47 -11.22
N THR A 231 -19.83 11.11 -10.87
CA THR A 231 -20.87 11.51 -11.84
C THR A 231 -20.41 12.58 -12.84
N GLN A 232 -19.31 13.28 -12.57
CA GLN A 232 -18.70 14.26 -13.47
C GLN A 232 -17.74 13.60 -14.50
N GLY A 233 -17.57 12.27 -14.44
CA GLY A 233 -16.65 11.55 -15.32
C GLY A 233 -15.18 11.70 -14.90
N GLU A 234 -14.91 12.00 -13.63
CA GLU A 234 -13.55 12.11 -13.10
C GLU A 234 -13.14 10.84 -12.37
N LEU A 235 -11.89 10.41 -12.58
CA LEU A 235 -11.28 9.30 -11.86
C LEU A 235 -11.12 9.67 -10.38
N VAL A 236 -11.72 8.91 -9.48
CA VAL A 236 -11.64 9.13 -8.02
C VAL A 236 -10.98 7.98 -7.29
N GLY A 237 -10.77 6.85 -7.97
CA GLY A 237 -10.05 5.72 -7.40
C GLY A 237 -9.69 4.66 -8.45
N ILE A 238 -8.81 3.75 -8.07
CA ILE A 238 -8.46 2.55 -8.85
C ILE A 238 -9.12 1.35 -8.16
N ASN A 239 -9.98 0.63 -8.88
CA ASN A 239 -10.64 -0.58 -8.38
C ASN A 239 -9.57 -1.59 -7.99
N ALA A 240 -9.60 -2.09 -6.76
CA ALA A 240 -8.55 -2.98 -6.27
C ALA A 240 -9.05 -4.40 -6.05
N MET A 241 -9.97 -4.58 -5.13
CA MET A 241 -10.39 -5.90 -4.70
C MET A 241 -11.85 -5.91 -4.22
N LEU A 242 -12.40 -7.10 -4.08
CA LEU A 242 -13.61 -7.36 -3.32
C LEU A 242 -13.25 -8.05 -1.99
N TYR A 243 -13.92 -7.69 -0.92
CA TYR A 243 -13.87 -8.49 0.30
C TYR A 243 -14.94 -9.57 0.21
N SER A 244 -14.50 -10.82 0.02
CA SER A 244 -15.42 -11.96 -0.10
C SER A 244 -14.77 -13.23 0.43
N GLN A 245 -15.50 -13.97 1.27
CA GLN A 245 -15.06 -15.30 1.74
C GLN A 245 -15.20 -16.37 0.65
N THR A 246 -16.00 -16.12 -0.37
CA THR A 246 -16.32 -17.07 -1.45
C THR A 246 -15.71 -16.70 -2.79
N GLY A 247 -15.04 -15.54 -2.89
CA GLY A 247 -14.53 -15.00 -4.15
C GLY A 247 -15.61 -14.32 -5.01
N SER A 248 -16.87 -14.30 -4.58
CA SER A 248 -17.98 -13.64 -5.27
C SER A 248 -18.33 -12.32 -4.61
N TYR A 249 -18.80 -11.35 -5.40
CA TYR A 249 -19.24 -10.05 -4.92
C TYR A 249 -20.34 -10.19 -3.84
N SER A 250 -20.15 -9.52 -2.71
CA SER A 250 -21.07 -9.56 -1.55
C SER A 250 -21.52 -8.17 -1.08
N GLY A 251 -21.46 -7.16 -1.96
CA GLY A 251 -21.81 -5.77 -1.63
C GLY A 251 -20.65 -4.93 -1.09
N TYR A 252 -19.42 -5.45 -1.10
CA TYR A 252 -18.22 -4.77 -0.61
C TYR A 252 -17.15 -4.73 -1.70
N GLY A 253 -17.11 -3.63 -2.44
CA GLY A 253 -16.02 -3.29 -3.35
C GLY A 253 -15.10 -2.25 -2.73
N PHE A 254 -13.82 -2.28 -3.10
CA PHE A 254 -12.80 -1.37 -2.59
C PHE A 254 -11.98 -0.78 -3.73
N ALA A 255 -11.71 0.52 -3.63
CA ALA A 255 -10.86 1.23 -4.58
C ALA A 255 -9.80 2.05 -3.85
N ILE A 256 -8.62 2.15 -4.44
CA ILE A 256 -7.50 2.96 -3.95
C ILE A 256 -7.77 4.42 -4.34
N PRO A 257 -7.80 5.38 -3.39
CA PRO A 257 -8.10 6.78 -3.67
C PRO A 257 -7.09 7.43 -4.63
N THR A 258 -7.54 8.38 -5.44
CA THR A 258 -6.65 9.18 -6.32
C THR A 258 -5.62 9.98 -5.54
N THR A 259 -5.88 10.36 -4.31
CA THR A 259 -4.90 11.01 -3.42
C THR A 259 -3.64 10.15 -3.25
N ILE A 260 -3.81 8.85 -2.99
CA ILE A 260 -2.70 7.89 -2.89
C ILE A 260 -2.10 7.62 -4.28
N MET A 261 -2.96 7.36 -5.28
CA MET A 261 -2.55 7.06 -6.64
C MET A 261 -1.64 8.13 -7.24
N ASN A 262 -2.00 9.41 -7.13
CA ASN A 262 -1.23 10.52 -7.71
C ASN A 262 0.20 10.55 -7.16
N LYS A 263 0.35 10.45 -5.85
CA LYS A 263 1.66 10.46 -5.21
C LYS A 263 2.49 9.25 -5.62
N VAL A 264 1.90 8.05 -5.67
CA VAL A 264 2.57 6.83 -6.11
C VAL A 264 3.04 6.97 -7.56
N VAL A 265 2.17 7.44 -8.46
CA VAL A 265 2.51 7.67 -9.89
C VAL A 265 3.65 8.66 -10.05
N ASP A 266 3.59 9.79 -9.32
CA ASP A 266 4.64 10.81 -9.38
C ASP A 266 5.99 10.27 -8.89
N ASP A 267 5.97 9.50 -7.81
CA ASP A 267 7.19 8.90 -7.27
C ASP A 267 7.75 7.83 -8.21
N LEU A 268 6.92 6.94 -8.75
CA LEU A 268 7.36 5.93 -9.70
C LEU A 268 7.94 6.55 -10.97
N LYS A 269 7.34 7.63 -11.49
CA LYS A 269 7.89 8.37 -12.64
C LYS A 269 9.23 9.01 -12.33
N LYS A 270 9.39 9.61 -11.15
CA LYS A 270 10.53 10.45 -10.82
C LYS A 270 11.69 9.67 -10.20
N TYR A 271 11.38 8.67 -9.39
CA TYR A 271 12.36 7.98 -8.55
C TYR A 271 12.42 6.47 -8.81
N GLY A 272 11.52 5.91 -9.61
CA GLY A 272 11.39 4.46 -9.83
C GLY A 272 10.82 3.70 -8.62
N THR A 273 10.67 4.35 -7.47
CA THR A 273 10.12 3.78 -6.24
C THR A 273 9.35 4.80 -5.44
N VAL A 274 8.41 4.31 -4.61
CA VAL A 274 7.55 5.16 -3.78
C VAL A 274 8.31 5.66 -2.56
N GLN A 275 8.33 6.98 -2.37
CA GLN A 275 8.94 7.67 -1.22
C GLN A 275 7.98 7.63 -0.02
N ARG A 276 8.20 6.72 0.94
CA ARG A 276 7.29 6.57 2.09
C ARG A 276 7.72 7.43 3.25
N ALA A 277 6.84 8.34 3.65
CA ALA A 277 6.97 9.09 4.89
C ALA A 277 6.30 8.33 6.03
N VAL A 278 6.99 8.22 7.16
CA VAL A 278 6.51 7.56 8.37
C VAL A 278 6.70 8.42 9.60
N LEU A 279 5.84 8.22 10.59
CA LEU A 279 6.00 8.76 11.94
C LEU A 279 6.89 7.87 12.82
N SER A 280 7.12 6.63 12.42
CA SER A 280 7.86 5.60 13.19
C SER A 280 7.21 5.32 14.54
N ILE A 281 5.90 5.07 14.53
CA ILE A 281 5.10 4.64 15.67
C ILE A 281 4.44 3.30 15.39
N MET A 282 4.18 2.54 16.47
CA MET A 282 3.17 1.49 16.48
C MET A 282 1.98 2.01 17.29
N GLY A 283 0.79 1.85 16.75
CA GLY A 283 -0.43 2.35 17.39
C GLY A 283 -1.66 1.60 16.94
N MET A 284 -2.76 1.89 17.57
CA MET A 284 -4.09 1.37 17.22
C MET A 284 -5.16 2.41 17.47
N ASP A 285 -6.32 2.22 16.86
CA ASP A 285 -7.47 3.08 17.11
C ASP A 285 -7.82 3.06 18.60
N VAL A 286 -8.08 4.25 19.18
CA VAL A 286 -8.44 4.41 20.59
C VAL A 286 -9.61 3.51 20.99
N HIS A 287 -10.63 3.41 20.15
CA HIS A 287 -11.78 2.53 20.39
C HIS A 287 -11.35 1.08 20.61
N ASN A 288 -10.52 0.55 19.71
CA ASN A 288 -10.00 -0.82 19.81
C ASN A 288 -9.16 -1.03 21.08
N TYR A 289 -8.36 -0.03 21.45
CA TYR A 289 -7.57 -0.09 22.67
C TYR A 289 -8.46 -0.13 23.92
N LEU A 290 -9.47 0.76 23.98
CA LEU A 290 -10.41 0.81 25.10
C LEU A 290 -11.22 -0.49 25.23
N ASP A 291 -11.68 -1.07 24.12
CA ASP A 291 -12.38 -2.37 24.11
C ASP A 291 -11.50 -3.50 24.63
N GLN A 292 -10.22 -3.52 24.22
CA GLN A 292 -9.25 -4.50 24.72
C GLN A 292 -8.99 -4.34 26.24
N GLN A 293 -8.89 -3.10 26.74
CA GLN A 293 -8.70 -2.86 28.18
C GLN A 293 -9.93 -3.27 28.96
N LYS A 294 -11.13 -2.92 28.50
CA LYS A 294 -12.40 -3.32 29.11
C LYS A 294 -12.54 -4.84 29.17
N ALA A 295 -12.18 -5.55 28.10
CA ALA A 295 -12.18 -7.02 28.08
C ALA A 295 -11.22 -7.65 29.12
N LYS A 296 -10.15 -6.91 29.50
CA LYS A 296 -9.20 -7.29 30.56
C LYS A 296 -9.66 -6.85 31.96
N GLY A 297 -10.82 -6.18 32.09
CA GLY A 297 -11.32 -5.65 33.36
C GLY A 297 -10.69 -4.32 33.77
N ASN A 298 -9.98 -3.65 32.89
CA ASN A 298 -9.35 -2.35 33.17
C ASN A 298 -10.27 -1.21 32.69
N GLU A 299 -10.52 -0.23 33.57
CA GLU A 299 -11.11 1.05 33.19
C GLU A 299 -9.99 2.04 32.86
N VAL A 300 -9.90 2.45 31.61
CA VAL A 300 -8.89 3.39 31.13
C VAL A 300 -9.57 4.61 30.54
N ASP A 301 -9.17 5.80 30.98
CA ASP A 301 -9.57 7.08 30.45
C ASP A 301 -8.37 7.76 29.79
N LEU A 302 -8.38 7.87 28.47
CA LEU A 302 -7.36 8.51 27.66
C LEU A 302 -7.62 10.02 27.41
N GLY A 303 -8.77 10.54 27.87
CA GLY A 303 -9.22 11.90 27.53
C GLY A 303 -9.75 12.04 26.10
N ALA A 304 -9.85 10.95 25.35
CA ALA A 304 -10.43 10.87 24.02
C ALA A 304 -11.10 9.51 23.80
N ILE A 305 -12.15 9.51 22.98
CA ILE A 305 -12.84 8.31 22.51
C ILE A 305 -12.46 7.93 21.07
N ASP A 306 -11.85 8.88 20.34
CA ASP A 306 -11.37 8.76 18.98
C ASP A 306 -9.87 9.10 18.94
N GLY A 307 -9.19 8.64 17.88
CA GLY A 307 -7.77 8.92 17.64
C GLY A 307 -6.92 7.68 17.63
N ILE A 308 -5.61 7.87 17.64
CA ILE A 308 -4.63 6.79 17.61
C ILE A 308 -3.89 6.72 18.93
N TYR A 309 -4.07 5.65 19.68
CA TYR A 309 -3.25 5.33 20.84
C TYR A 309 -1.86 4.90 20.39
N VAL A 310 -0.83 5.58 20.89
CA VAL A 310 0.58 5.27 20.60
C VAL A 310 1.06 4.19 21.57
N ASP A 311 1.24 2.97 21.09
CA ASP A 311 1.73 1.85 21.90
C ASP A 311 3.27 1.79 21.96
N LYS A 312 3.93 2.16 20.86
CA LYS A 312 5.40 2.22 20.78
C LYS A 312 5.85 3.34 19.87
N VAL A 313 6.96 3.96 20.21
CA VAL A 313 7.69 4.91 19.36
C VAL A 313 9.07 4.32 19.09
N GLU A 314 9.53 4.37 17.85
CA GLU A 314 10.85 3.89 17.46
C GLU A 314 11.92 4.95 17.76
N ASP A 315 13.04 4.52 18.35
CA ASP A 315 14.16 5.41 18.67
C ASP A 315 14.73 6.04 17.39
N GLY A 316 15.00 7.35 17.43
CA GLY A 316 15.46 8.11 16.28
C GLY A 316 14.40 8.32 15.18
N GLY A 317 13.18 7.85 15.39
CA GLY A 317 12.04 8.06 14.49
C GLY A 317 11.50 9.49 14.57
N ALA A 318 10.67 9.87 13.60
CA ALA A 318 10.10 11.21 13.50
C ALA A 318 9.27 11.60 14.72
N ALA A 319 8.47 10.69 15.27
CA ALA A 319 7.67 10.91 16.47
C ALA A 319 8.53 11.09 17.73
N ALA A 320 9.59 10.27 17.89
CA ALA A 320 10.51 10.36 19.02
C ALA A 320 11.20 11.73 19.08
N GLU A 321 11.70 12.23 17.95
CA GLU A 321 12.33 13.56 17.87
C GLU A 321 11.36 14.70 18.18
N ALA A 322 10.07 14.52 17.91
CA ALA A 322 9.04 15.48 18.27
C ALA A 322 8.59 15.39 19.73
N GLY A 323 9.08 14.39 20.49
CA GLY A 323 8.73 14.15 21.87
C GLY A 323 7.35 13.52 22.07
N ILE A 324 6.85 12.80 21.07
CA ILE A 324 5.69 11.92 21.19
C ILE A 324 6.17 10.62 21.83
N VAL A 325 5.44 10.12 22.81
CA VAL A 325 5.82 8.94 23.59
C VAL A 325 4.68 7.92 23.66
N LYS A 326 4.99 6.71 24.10
CA LYS A 326 3.97 5.70 24.41
C LYS A 326 2.94 6.24 25.40
N GLY A 327 1.66 6.00 25.14
CA GLY A 327 0.53 6.47 25.93
C GLY A 327 -0.10 7.75 25.40
N ASP A 328 0.56 8.47 24.49
CA ASP A 328 -0.03 9.62 23.80
C ASP A 328 -1.16 9.18 22.88
N VAL A 329 -2.11 10.08 22.60
CA VAL A 329 -3.21 9.87 21.67
C VAL A 329 -3.15 10.91 20.57
N ILE A 330 -2.84 10.50 19.34
CA ILE A 330 -2.87 11.40 18.17
C ILE A 330 -4.32 11.62 17.78
N VAL A 331 -4.74 12.91 17.75
CA VAL A 331 -6.12 13.33 17.47
C VAL A 331 -6.23 14.22 16.23
N GLY A 332 -5.11 14.62 15.63
CA GLY A 332 -5.12 15.47 14.44
C GLY A 332 -3.77 15.61 13.77
N ILE A 333 -3.79 15.95 12.48
CA ILE A 333 -2.62 16.23 11.67
C ILE A 333 -2.94 17.36 10.68
N ASP A 334 -2.10 18.41 10.64
CA ASP A 334 -2.28 19.62 9.80
C ASP A 334 -3.69 20.24 9.90
N GLY A 335 -4.32 20.17 11.09
CA GLY A 335 -5.68 20.66 11.32
C GLY A 335 -6.80 19.70 10.92
N LYS A 336 -6.51 18.59 10.22
CA LYS A 336 -7.47 17.51 9.96
C LYS A 336 -7.63 16.67 11.22
N LYS A 337 -8.88 16.44 11.67
CA LYS A 337 -9.16 15.51 12.77
C LYS A 337 -8.80 14.09 12.33
N ILE A 338 -8.11 13.35 13.20
CA ILE A 338 -7.78 11.93 13.00
C ILE A 338 -8.56 11.12 14.03
N THR A 339 -9.35 10.17 13.58
CA THR A 339 -10.19 9.30 14.42
C THR A 339 -9.75 7.85 14.39
N LYS A 340 -9.03 7.44 13.33
CA LYS A 340 -8.58 6.04 13.13
C LYS A 340 -7.26 5.98 12.35
N MET A 341 -6.56 4.87 12.48
CA MET A 341 -5.24 4.62 11.87
C MET A 341 -5.27 4.76 10.34
N ALA A 342 -6.35 4.32 9.68
CA ALA A 342 -6.45 4.40 8.23
C ALA A 342 -6.40 5.85 7.72
N GLU A 343 -7.00 6.82 8.44
CA GLU A 343 -6.94 8.25 8.08
C GLU A 343 -5.52 8.82 8.24
N LEU A 344 -4.80 8.39 9.29
CA LEU A 344 -3.40 8.77 9.48
C LEU A 344 -2.53 8.19 8.37
N ASN A 345 -2.73 6.91 8.03
CA ASN A 345 -1.98 6.23 6.97
C ASN A 345 -2.23 6.87 5.59
N GLU A 346 -3.48 7.24 5.28
CA GLU A 346 -3.82 7.96 4.05
C GLU A 346 -3.09 9.30 3.95
N PHE A 347 -3.12 10.06 5.04
CA PHE A 347 -2.43 11.34 5.10
C PHE A 347 -0.92 11.15 4.89
N LEU A 348 -0.29 10.23 5.61
CA LEU A 348 1.14 9.94 5.50
C LEU A 348 1.50 9.39 4.10
N ALA A 349 0.62 8.59 3.48
CA ALA A 349 0.82 8.08 2.13
C ALA A 349 0.88 9.19 1.07
N SER A 350 0.30 10.36 1.33
CA SER A 350 0.39 11.53 0.47
C SER A 350 1.67 12.35 0.65
N LYS A 351 2.48 12.05 1.69
CA LYS A 351 3.68 12.82 2.07
C LYS A 351 4.97 12.11 1.65
N ARG A 352 6.07 12.88 1.69
CA ARG A 352 7.42 12.39 1.42
C ARG A 352 8.32 12.57 2.64
N PRO A 353 9.39 11.78 2.78
CA PRO A 353 10.44 12.04 3.76
C PRO A 353 10.96 13.47 3.63
N GLY A 354 11.13 14.15 4.76
CA GLY A 354 11.48 15.57 4.82
C GLY A 354 10.32 16.55 4.91
N ASP A 355 9.08 16.11 4.60
CA ASP A 355 7.89 16.95 4.79
C ASP A 355 7.66 17.23 6.28
N LYS A 356 7.25 18.46 6.58
CA LYS A 356 6.91 18.89 7.94
C LYS A 356 5.41 18.90 8.11
N VAL A 357 4.93 18.27 9.17
CA VAL A 357 3.51 18.18 9.50
C VAL A 357 3.29 18.60 10.96
N ARG A 358 2.13 19.18 11.26
CA ARG A 358 1.73 19.49 12.64
C ARG A 358 0.86 18.39 13.19
N ILE A 359 1.34 17.72 14.24
CA ILE A 359 0.61 16.68 14.95
C ILE A 359 -0.04 17.27 16.18
N SER A 360 -1.37 17.14 16.30
CA SER A 360 -2.13 17.41 17.51
C SER A 360 -2.34 16.10 18.26
N PHE A 361 -1.94 16.06 19.52
CA PHE A 361 -2.03 14.85 20.35
C PHE A 361 -2.35 15.19 21.81
N LEU A 362 -2.87 14.21 22.54
CA LEU A 362 -3.05 14.28 23.98
C LEU A 362 -1.87 13.60 24.64
N HIS A 363 -1.21 14.31 25.55
CA HIS A 363 -0.20 13.78 26.46
C HIS A 363 -0.72 13.93 27.88
N GLU A 364 -0.92 12.84 28.59
CA GLU A 364 -1.56 12.85 29.91
C GLU A 364 -2.89 13.64 29.90
N LYS A 365 -3.70 13.42 28.86
CA LYS A 365 -4.98 14.09 28.58
C LYS A 365 -4.89 15.59 28.23
N ALA A 366 -3.71 16.19 28.31
CA ALA A 366 -3.50 17.57 27.91
C ALA A 366 -3.21 17.68 26.40
N LYS A 367 -3.95 18.54 25.71
CA LYS A 367 -3.74 18.75 24.26
C LYS A 367 -2.41 19.45 24.01
N LYS A 368 -1.58 18.86 23.19
CA LYS A 368 -0.31 19.39 22.71
C LYS A 368 -0.28 19.40 21.17
N GLU A 369 0.56 20.25 20.62
CA GLU A 369 0.82 20.32 19.18
C GLU A 369 2.32 20.42 18.93
N LYS A 370 2.82 19.64 17.95
CA LYS A 370 4.23 19.62 17.55
C LYS A 370 4.37 19.57 16.06
N THR A 371 5.37 20.26 15.53
CA THR A 371 5.80 20.11 14.15
C THR A 371 6.78 18.96 14.09
N VAL A 372 6.49 17.98 13.24
CA VAL A 372 7.25 16.75 13.03
C VAL A 372 7.82 16.75 11.63
N THR A 373 9.11 16.51 11.49
CA THR A 373 9.71 16.24 10.18
C THR A 373 9.61 14.75 9.90
N LEU A 374 8.85 14.38 8.87
CA LEU A 374 8.64 12.98 8.51
C LEU A 374 9.92 12.36 7.97
N LYS A 375 10.13 11.09 8.28
CA LYS A 375 11.29 10.31 7.84
C LYS A 375 10.86 9.13 6.97
N ASN A 376 11.80 8.53 6.26
CA ASN A 376 11.58 7.25 5.60
C ASN A 376 11.69 6.10 6.63
N THR A 377 11.41 4.88 6.21
CA THR A 377 11.52 3.67 7.05
C THR A 377 12.93 3.37 7.55
N GLN A 378 13.94 4.09 7.04
CA GLN A 378 15.35 3.99 7.43
C GLN A 378 15.75 5.07 8.45
N GLY A 379 14.79 5.92 8.87
CA GLY A 379 15.03 7.02 9.81
C GLY A 379 15.71 8.25 9.19
N SER A 380 15.74 8.36 7.85
CA SER A 380 16.34 9.47 7.10
C SER A 380 15.27 10.31 6.40
N THR A 381 15.62 11.55 6.06
CA THR A 381 14.82 12.43 5.19
C THR A 381 15.25 12.35 3.72
N GLU A 382 16.24 11.52 3.41
CA GLU A 382 16.77 11.40 2.06
C GLU A 382 15.81 10.66 1.13
N VAL A 383 15.82 11.06 -0.13
CA VAL A 383 15.06 10.42 -1.19
C VAL A 383 15.73 9.09 -1.55
N VAL A 384 14.98 8.01 -1.42
CA VAL A 384 15.44 6.70 -1.88
C VAL A 384 15.17 6.61 -3.38
N LYS A 385 16.20 6.59 -4.19
CA LYS A 385 16.08 6.21 -5.60
C LYS A 385 16.19 4.69 -5.66
N SER A 386 15.14 4.02 -6.09
CA SER A 386 15.19 2.61 -6.44
C SER A 386 15.52 2.53 -7.93
N ALA A 387 16.54 1.77 -8.12
CA ALA A 387 16.67 0.98 -9.33
C ALA A 387 15.77 -0.27 -9.23
N ASP A 388 15.52 -0.97 -10.33
CA ASP A 388 14.97 -2.35 -10.36
C ASP A 388 15.91 -3.35 -9.63
N LEU A 389 16.35 -2.96 -8.43
CA LEU A 389 17.25 -3.72 -7.57
C LEU A 389 16.47 -4.71 -6.69
N ASP A 390 15.13 -4.73 -6.78
CA ASP A 390 14.28 -5.76 -6.17
C ASP A 390 14.69 -7.16 -6.61
N VAL A 391 15.18 -7.28 -7.85
CA VAL A 391 15.78 -8.52 -8.38
C VAL A 391 16.94 -9.02 -7.50
N LEU A 392 17.70 -8.11 -6.91
CA LEU A 392 18.84 -8.44 -6.06
C LEU A 392 18.42 -8.92 -4.66
N GLY A 393 17.21 -8.58 -4.21
CA GLY A 393 16.75 -8.90 -2.86
C GLY A 393 17.52 -8.17 -1.77
N ALA A 394 18.01 -6.95 -2.02
CA ALA A 394 18.79 -6.20 -1.05
C ALA A 394 18.51 -4.68 -1.15
N ASN A 395 18.71 -3.99 -0.04
CA ASN A 395 18.60 -2.55 0.04
C ASN A 395 19.99 -1.93 0.17
N PHE A 396 20.21 -0.81 -0.51
CA PHE A 396 21.50 -0.16 -0.61
C PHE A 396 21.42 1.30 -0.18
N LYS A 397 22.53 1.83 0.29
CA LYS A 397 22.74 3.28 0.47
C LYS A 397 24.16 3.66 0.06
N GLU A 398 24.36 4.91 -0.32
CA GLU A 398 25.69 5.47 -0.49
C GLU A 398 26.41 5.54 0.85
N ILE A 399 27.73 5.29 0.84
CA ILE A 399 28.55 5.35 2.05
C ILE A 399 28.72 6.79 2.52
N SER A 400 28.72 6.98 3.84
CA SER A 400 28.96 8.28 4.48
C SER A 400 30.42 8.72 4.36
N ASP A 401 30.68 10.02 4.52
CA ASP A 401 32.04 10.54 4.50
C ASP A 401 32.91 10.00 5.65
N ALA A 402 32.31 9.62 6.77
CA ALA A 402 33.00 8.92 7.85
C ALA A 402 33.49 7.54 7.37
N GLN A 403 32.62 6.74 6.74
CA GLN A 403 32.98 5.44 6.18
C GLN A 403 34.04 5.53 5.07
N LYS A 404 33.96 6.57 4.21
CA LYS A 404 34.99 6.82 3.20
C LYS A 404 36.35 7.00 3.83
N LYS A 405 36.43 7.79 4.91
CA LYS A 405 37.66 8.07 5.63
C LYS A 405 38.20 6.86 6.38
N ASP A 406 37.32 6.16 7.11
CA ASP A 406 37.71 5.01 7.97
C ASP A 406 38.20 3.80 7.16
N LEU A 407 37.64 3.61 5.95
CA LEU A 407 37.98 2.50 5.06
C LEU A 407 38.94 2.88 3.94
N GLU A 408 39.38 4.15 3.89
CA GLU A 408 40.25 4.72 2.85
C GLU A 408 39.73 4.47 1.42
N ILE A 409 38.41 4.61 1.24
CA ILE A 409 37.72 4.44 -0.04
C ILE A 409 36.99 5.74 -0.44
N SER A 410 36.84 6.01 -1.72
CA SER A 410 36.23 7.24 -2.21
C SER A 410 34.76 7.10 -2.57
N TYR A 411 34.28 5.87 -2.78
CA TYR A 411 32.90 5.58 -3.18
C TYR A 411 32.49 4.14 -2.84
N GLY A 412 31.21 3.86 -2.91
CA GLY A 412 30.62 2.53 -2.79
C GLY A 412 29.18 2.58 -2.27
N LEU A 413 28.47 1.45 -2.42
CA LEU A 413 27.13 1.25 -1.91
C LEU A 413 27.13 0.23 -0.79
N GLU A 414 26.72 0.63 0.41
CA GLU A 414 26.56 -0.26 1.55
C GLU A 414 25.24 -1.02 1.43
N ILE A 415 25.29 -2.34 1.63
CA ILE A 415 24.11 -3.18 1.80
C ILE A 415 23.56 -2.96 3.20
N ILE A 416 22.40 -2.29 3.31
CA ILE A 416 21.78 -2.00 4.61
C ILE A 416 20.80 -3.08 5.05
N LYS A 417 20.29 -3.87 4.10
CA LYS A 417 19.40 -5.01 4.37
C LYS A 417 19.54 -6.04 3.26
N VAL A 418 19.50 -7.33 3.60
CA VAL A 418 19.40 -8.44 2.66
C VAL A 418 18.12 -9.20 2.98
N ASN A 419 17.23 -9.31 1.99
CA ASN A 419 16.00 -10.08 2.02
C ASN A 419 16.24 -11.45 1.34
N ASP A 420 15.21 -12.27 1.23
CA ASP A 420 15.27 -13.47 0.40
C ASP A 420 15.41 -13.06 -1.08
N GLY A 421 16.43 -13.60 -1.76
CA GLY A 421 16.77 -13.23 -3.14
C GLY A 421 18.19 -13.64 -3.53
N VAL A 422 18.60 -13.29 -4.75
CA VAL A 422 19.87 -13.72 -5.36
C VAL A 422 21.09 -13.30 -4.57
N MET A 423 21.13 -12.12 -3.95
CA MET A 423 22.25 -11.67 -3.13
C MET A 423 22.42 -12.49 -1.85
N LYS A 424 21.32 -12.89 -1.21
CA LYS A 424 21.37 -13.76 -0.02
C LYS A 424 21.93 -15.13 -0.37
N LYS A 425 21.48 -15.70 -1.48
CA LYS A 425 21.98 -17.00 -1.98
C LYS A 425 23.45 -16.95 -2.32
N ALA A 426 23.91 -15.85 -2.92
CA ALA A 426 25.32 -15.63 -3.20
C ALA A 426 26.16 -15.36 -1.93
N GLY A 427 25.55 -15.27 -0.74
CA GLY A 427 26.21 -15.09 0.53
C GLY A 427 26.61 -13.67 0.87
N LEU A 428 26.00 -12.66 0.22
CA LEU A 428 26.16 -11.27 0.62
C LEU A 428 25.38 -10.99 1.90
N THR A 429 25.92 -10.12 2.74
CA THR A 429 25.35 -9.79 4.05
C THR A 429 25.26 -8.28 4.25
N LYS A 430 24.42 -7.85 5.19
CA LYS A 430 24.34 -6.45 5.63
C LYS A 430 25.72 -5.93 6.04
N GLY A 431 26.02 -4.68 5.68
CA GLY A 431 27.27 -3.98 5.96
C GLY A 431 28.36 -4.18 4.89
N PHE A 432 28.17 -5.08 3.91
CA PHE A 432 29.10 -5.17 2.79
C PHE A 432 28.96 -3.94 1.88
N ILE A 433 30.09 -3.34 1.48
CA ILE A 433 30.13 -2.16 0.64
C ILE A 433 30.58 -2.58 -0.76
N ILE A 434 29.69 -2.44 -1.71
CA ILE A 434 29.94 -2.71 -3.14
C ILE A 434 30.72 -1.56 -3.72
N GLN A 435 31.86 -1.84 -4.34
CA GLN A 435 32.70 -0.85 -5.02
C GLN A 435 32.65 -0.98 -6.54
N LYS A 436 32.60 -2.23 -7.05
CA LYS A 436 32.52 -2.52 -8.48
C LYS A 436 31.57 -3.66 -8.73
N VAL A 437 30.91 -3.60 -9.90
CA VAL A 437 30.10 -4.69 -10.46
C VAL A 437 30.49 -4.82 -11.94
N ASN A 438 30.81 -6.05 -12.38
CA ASN A 438 31.32 -6.31 -13.74
C ASN A 438 32.48 -5.38 -14.15
N GLU A 439 33.39 -5.16 -13.21
CA GLU A 439 34.56 -4.26 -13.32
C GLU A 439 34.22 -2.75 -13.37
N GLU A 440 32.97 -2.38 -13.50
CA GLU A 440 32.51 -0.99 -13.49
C GLU A 440 32.39 -0.44 -12.07
N PRO A 441 32.83 0.82 -11.82
CA PRO A 441 32.75 1.42 -10.50
C PRO A 441 31.30 1.79 -10.17
N VAL A 442 30.82 1.38 -8.98
CA VAL A 442 29.50 1.68 -8.46
C VAL A 442 29.60 2.79 -7.42
N LYS A 443 29.32 4.01 -7.83
CA LYS A 443 29.38 5.22 -6.99
C LYS A 443 28.01 5.58 -6.45
N THR A 444 26.96 5.38 -7.27
CA THR A 444 25.57 5.74 -7.01
C THR A 444 24.66 4.54 -7.23
N LEU A 445 23.43 4.64 -6.74
CA LEU A 445 22.38 3.64 -7.01
C LEU A 445 22.10 3.53 -8.52
N ASP A 446 22.13 4.67 -9.22
CA ASP A 446 21.91 4.72 -10.67
C ASP A 446 22.96 3.89 -11.44
N ASP A 447 24.24 3.91 -10.99
CA ASP A 447 25.30 3.09 -11.57
C ASP A 447 24.97 1.60 -11.42
N LEU A 448 24.64 1.18 -10.21
CA LEU A 448 24.28 -0.22 -9.93
C LEU A 448 23.08 -0.66 -10.76
N GLN A 449 22.07 0.21 -10.89
CA GLN A 449 20.86 -0.05 -11.68
C GLN A 449 21.17 -0.29 -13.14
N ASN A 450 21.97 0.57 -13.74
CA ASN A 450 22.31 0.47 -15.14
C ASN A 450 23.06 -0.85 -15.42
N ILE A 451 24.00 -1.21 -14.54
CA ILE A 451 24.75 -2.46 -14.65
C ILE A 451 23.83 -3.68 -14.49
N VAL A 452 22.91 -3.67 -13.51
CA VAL A 452 21.96 -4.76 -13.29
C VAL A 452 21.00 -4.90 -14.48
N LYS A 453 20.52 -3.79 -15.03
CA LYS A 453 19.65 -3.78 -16.21
C LYS A 453 20.35 -4.36 -17.42
N GLU A 454 21.60 -3.99 -17.67
CA GLU A 454 22.41 -4.50 -18.78
C GLU A 454 22.71 -5.99 -18.61
N ALA A 455 23.12 -6.40 -17.41
CA ALA A 455 23.35 -7.81 -17.10
C ALA A 455 22.09 -8.67 -17.24
N SER A 456 20.91 -8.17 -16.81
CA SER A 456 19.63 -8.89 -16.89
C SER A 456 19.18 -9.16 -18.32
N THR A 457 19.67 -8.38 -19.30
CA THR A 457 19.36 -8.56 -20.73
C THR A 457 20.46 -9.33 -21.47
N SER A 458 21.56 -9.69 -20.80
CA SER A 458 22.68 -10.43 -21.39
C SER A 458 22.36 -11.94 -21.51
N LYS A 459 23.18 -12.66 -22.31
CA LYS A 459 23.09 -14.12 -22.43
C LYS A 459 23.52 -14.86 -21.16
N ASP A 460 24.36 -14.21 -20.34
CA ASP A 460 24.87 -14.71 -19.08
C ASP A 460 24.60 -13.64 -18.00
N PRO A 461 23.42 -13.67 -17.34
CA PRO A 461 23.00 -12.64 -16.42
C PRO A 461 23.62 -12.81 -15.03
N VAL A 462 24.95 -12.74 -14.96
CA VAL A 462 25.74 -12.83 -13.73
C VAL A 462 26.35 -11.48 -13.40
N LEU A 463 26.28 -11.09 -12.13
CA LEU A 463 26.95 -9.93 -11.59
C LEU A 463 28.22 -10.36 -10.82
N TYR A 464 29.37 -9.93 -11.28
CA TYR A 464 30.65 -10.09 -10.55
C TYR A 464 30.86 -8.88 -9.65
N ILE A 465 30.55 -9.06 -8.36
CA ILE A 465 30.56 -7.98 -7.36
C ILE A 465 31.88 -7.98 -6.60
N GLN A 466 32.55 -6.85 -6.59
CA GLN A 466 33.74 -6.59 -5.77
C GLN A 466 33.40 -5.53 -4.70
N GLY A 467 33.84 -5.78 -3.46
CA GLY A 467 33.62 -4.82 -2.39
C GLY A 467 34.40 -5.13 -1.13
N ILE A 468 34.06 -4.42 -0.06
CA ILE A 468 34.78 -4.44 1.21
C ILE A 468 33.80 -4.53 2.38
N TYR A 469 34.15 -5.29 3.41
CA TYR A 469 33.45 -5.26 4.69
C TYR A 469 33.90 -4.09 5.57
N PRO A 470 33.11 -3.65 6.55
CA PRO A 470 33.53 -2.63 7.53
C PRO A 470 34.83 -2.97 8.28
N THR A 471 35.22 -4.24 8.27
CA THR A 471 36.52 -4.72 8.82
C THR A 471 37.73 -4.46 7.92
N GLY A 472 37.53 -3.86 6.75
CA GLY A 472 38.57 -3.66 5.73
C GLY A 472 38.85 -4.88 4.84
N LYS A 473 38.15 -6.02 5.06
CA LYS A 473 38.36 -7.25 4.29
C LYS A 473 37.65 -7.15 2.92
N LYS A 474 38.45 -7.19 1.84
CA LYS A 474 37.92 -7.25 0.45
C LYS A 474 37.38 -8.65 0.15
N LYS A 475 36.28 -8.70 -0.60
CA LYS A 475 35.66 -9.97 -1.06
C LYS A 475 35.01 -9.79 -2.43
N TYR A 476 34.89 -10.90 -3.15
CA TYR A 476 34.26 -11.00 -4.46
C TYR A 476 33.11 -11.99 -4.39
N PHE A 477 32.03 -11.70 -5.13
CA PHE A 477 30.86 -12.55 -5.22
C PHE A 477 30.42 -12.64 -6.69
N ALA A 478 29.90 -13.81 -7.08
CA ALA A 478 29.16 -13.98 -8.33
C ALA A 478 27.68 -14.15 -7.97
N VAL A 479 26.84 -13.31 -8.54
CA VAL A 479 25.39 -13.31 -8.30
C VAL A 479 24.69 -13.62 -9.61
N ASP A 480 24.10 -14.80 -9.71
CA ASP A 480 23.28 -15.18 -10.87
C ASP A 480 21.88 -14.59 -10.72
N LEU A 481 21.50 -13.71 -11.65
CA LEU A 481 20.19 -13.04 -11.64
C LEU A 481 19.02 -13.97 -12.00
N ASN A 482 19.29 -15.16 -12.57
CA ASN A 482 18.28 -16.19 -12.85
C ASN A 482 18.04 -17.12 -11.66
N GLU A 483 18.87 -17.10 -10.63
CA GLU A 483 18.77 -17.97 -9.46
C GLU A 483 17.70 -17.45 -8.48
N LYS A 484 16.43 -17.56 -8.88
CA LYS A 484 15.27 -17.14 -8.06
C LYS A 484 14.89 -18.16 -7.00
#